data_7cf13094a799f08b39ff33c350d93062
#
_entry.id   7cf13094a799f08b39ff33c350d93062
#
_cell.length_a   1.000
_cell.length_b   1.000
_cell.length_c   1.000
_cell.angle_alpha   90.00
_cell.angle_beta   90.00
_cell.angle_gamma   90.00
#
_symmetry.space_group_name_H-M   'P 1'
#
loop_
_entity.id
_entity.type
_entity.pdbx_description
1 polymer ?
#
loop_
_entity_poly.entity_id
_entity_poly.type
_entity_poly.pdbx_seq_one_letter_code
_entity_poly.pdbx_strand_id
1 'polypeptide(L)'
;MDTQAQFCTVEEALEELRSGRLIITIDDPDRENEGDLICAAQFATTENVNFMAMKAKGLICTPMSQEIADRLGLEQMVKVNTDNHCTAFTVSIDHADTTTGISAEERGYTCRKCVDPATRPEDLRRPGHVFPLVARRGGVLVRSGHTEATVDLCRLAGLQPCGLCCEIMRDDGTMMRTTELLEKAQEWGLKVLTIQALQDYCRRHDKHVVREAVAKMPTRYGDFRIYGYVSDLT
;
A
#
# COMPACT_ATOMS: atom_id res chain seq x y z
N MET A 1 -6.23 29.07 7.86
CA MET A 1 -4.93 28.58 7.40
C MET A 1 -5.18 27.73 6.17
N ASP A 2 -4.39 27.93 5.13
CA ASP A 2 -4.59 27.23 3.86
C ASP A 2 -4.24 25.74 4.02
N THR A 3 -5.24 24.87 4.05
CA THR A 3 -5.07 23.42 4.29
C THR A 3 -4.24 22.76 3.19
N GLN A 4 -4.17 23.36 1.99
CA GLN A 4 -3.39 22.85 0.87
C GLN A 4 -1.86 22.94 1.09
N ALA A 5 -1.40 23.88 1.93
CA ALA A 5 0.03 24.02 2.28
C ALA A 5 0.54 22.96 3.28
N GLN A 6 -0.34 22.09 3.79
CA GLN A 6 0.00 21.09 4.81
C GLN A 6 0.23 19.69 4.23
N PHE A 7 -0.18 19.43 2.98
CA PHE A 7 0.06 18.17 2.31
C PHE A 7 1.35 18.23 1.47
N CYS A 8 2.09 17.13 1.46
CA CYS A 8 3.27 16.99 0.61
C CYS A 8 2.89 16.60 -0.83
N THR A 9 3.81 16.78 -1.77
CA THR A 9 3.69 16.22 -3.12
C THR A 9 3.96 14.71 -3.10
N VAL A 10 3.56 14.01 -4.16
CA VAL A 10 3.85 12.57 -4.30
C VAL A 10 5.35 12.34 -4.33
N GLU A 11 6.12 13.17 -5.04
CA GLU A 11 7.57 13.07 -5.13
C GLU A 11 8.24 13.19 -3.76
N GLU A 12 7.78 14.11 -2.91
CA GLU A 12 8.27 14.24 -1.53
C GLU A 12 7.97 12.98 -0.70
N ALA A 13 6.76 12.43 -0.82
CA ALA A 13 6.37 11.19 -0.13
C ALA A 13 7.23 10.00 -0.60
N LEU A 14 7.51 9.90 -1.92
CA LEU A 14 8.38 8.85 -2.47
C LEU A 14 9.81 8.95 -1.93
N GLU A 15 10.33 10.17 -1.73
CA GLU A 15 11.67 10.38 -1.18
C GLU A 15 11.75 9.97 0.30
N GLU A 16 10.70 10.25 1.09
CA GLU A 16 10.60 9.75 2.47
C GLU A 16 10.68 8.22 2.51
N LEU A 17 9.89 7.54 1.66
CA LEU A 17 9.86 6.07 1.62
C LEU A 17 11.20 5.49 1.14
N ARG A 18 11.86 6.09 0.14
CA ARG A 18 13.23 5.67 -0.28
C ARG A 18 14.24 5.78 0.83
N SER A 19 14.07 6.78 1.69
CA SER A 19 14.94 7.01 2.85
C SER A 19 14.59 6.13 4.06
N GLY A 20 13.60 5.24 3.94
CA GLY A 20 13.15 4.36 5.01
C GLY A 20 12.33 5.06 6.08
N ARG A 21 11.82 6.27 5.81
CA ARG A 21 10.98 7.01 6.75
C ARG A 21 9.50 6.69 6.55
N LEU A 22 8.73 6.90 7.61
CA LEU A 22 7.29 6.79 7.63
C LEU A 22 6.65 8.02 6.98
N ILE A 23 5.48 7.83 6.37
CA ILE A 23 4.57 8.89 5.96
C ILE A 23 3.17 8.62 6.50
N ILE A 24 2.30 9.61 6.46
CA ILE A 24 0.86 9.45 6.68
C ILE A 24 0.16 9.55 5.33
N THR A 25 -0.76 8.62 5.04
CA THR A 25 -1.71 8.76 3.94
C THR A 25 -3.12 8.93 4.48
N ILE A 26 -3.92 9.75 3.81
CA ILE A 26 -5.32 10.01 4.18
C ILE A 26 -6.20 9.67 2.98
N ASP A 27 -7.25 8.90 3.22
CA ASP A 27 -8.24 8.57 2.20
C ASP A 27 -9.39 9.58 2.12
N ASP A 28 -10.33 9.33 1.21
CA ASP A 28 -11.46 10.22 0.95
C ASP A 28 -12.41 10.25 2.16
N PRO A 29 -12.92 11.45 2.57
CA PRO A 29 -13.93 11.58 3.62
C PRO A 29 -15.19 10.74 3.39
N ASP A 30 -15.53 10.45 2.12
CA ASP A 30 -16.69 9.64 1.76
C ASP A 30 -16.40 8.14 1.77
N ARG A 31 -15.12 7.72 2.03
CA ARG A 31 -14.72 6.32 2.15
C ARG A 31 -14.60 5.90 3.63
N GLU A 32 -13.41 5.84 4.19
CA GLU A 32 -13.16 5.55 5.62
C GLU A 32 -12.94 6.83 6.41
N ASN A 33 -12.45 7.88 5.74
CA ASN A 33 -12.05 9.14 6.34
C ASN A 33 -11.02 8.94 7.45
N GLU A 34 -10.00 8.12 7.16
CA GLU A 34 -8.97 7.71 8.09
C GLU A 34 -7.58 8.08 7.58
N GLY A 35 -6.60 7.96 8.44
CA GLY A 35 -5.20 8.11 8.08
C GLY A 35 -4.38 6.95 8.59
N ASP A 36 -3.48 6.46 7.72
CA ASP A 36 -2.56 5.38 8.04
C ASP A 36 -1.11 5.86 8.03
N LEU A 37 -0.31 5.33 8.97
CA LEU A 37 1.13 5.32 8.82
C LEU A 37 1.53 4.30 7.76
N ILE A 38 2.38 4.71 6.81
CA ILE A 38 2.92 3.82 5.76
C ILE A 38 4.44 3.76 5.85
N CYS A 39 4.98 2.55 5.66
CA CYS A 39 6.41 2.25 5.55
C CYS A 39 6.63 1.19 4.46
N ALA A 40 7.72 1.28 3.69
CA ALA A 40 8.10 0.19 2.80
C ALA A 40 8.61 -1.03 3.59
N ALA A 41 8.22 -2.25 3.17
CA ALA A 41 8.51 -3.47 3.93
C ALA A 41 10.01 -3.74 4.12
N GLN A 42 10.85 -3.36 3.16
CA GLN A 42 12.31 -3.50 3.29
C GLN A 42 12.91 -2.61 4.39
N PHE A 43 12.17 -1.58 4.82
CA PHE A 43 12.53 -0.69 5.93
C PHE A 43 11.64 -0.91 7.17
N ALA A 44 11.02 -2.08 7.30
CA ALA A 44 10.29 -2.48 8.51
C ALA A 44 11.29 -2.78 9.65
N THR A 45 11.95 -1.73 10.14
CA THR A 45 12.86 -1.82 11.29
C THR A 45 12.07 -1.96 12.58
N THR A 46 12.75 -2.35 13.66
CA THR A 46 12.13 -2.41 15.00
C THR A 46 11.55 -1.05 15.39
N GLU A 47 12.27 0.05 15.08
CA GLU A 47 11.86 1.42 15.40
C GLU A 47 10.57 1.80 14.65
N ASN A 48 10.51 1.53 13.33
CA ASN A 48 9.34 1.86 12.51
C ASN A 48 8.12 1.05 12.95
N VAL A 49 8.25 -0.26 13.17
CA VAL A 49 7.14 -1.09 13.63
C VAL A 49 6.71 -0.72 15.05
N ASN A 50 7.65 -0.43 15.95
CA ASN A 50 7.34 0.04 17.29
C ASN A 50 6.64 1.41 17.27
N PHE A 51 7.08 2.32 16.38
CA PHE A 51 6.41 3.61 16.20
C PHE A 51 4.95 3.43 15.76
N MET A 52 4.70 2.57 14.76
CA MET A 52 3.34 2.22 14.33
C MET A 52 2.50 1.68 15.51
N ALA A 53 3.02 0.70 16.24
CA ALA A 53 2.32 0.08 17.36
C ALA A 53 1.99 1.07 18.48
N MET A 54 2.92 1.97 18.82
CA MET A 54 2.79 2.90 19.93
C MET A 54 2.01 4.17 19.57
N LYS A 55 2.13 4.66 18.34
CA LYS A 55 1.58 5.95 17.93
C LYS A 55 0.31 5.83 17.11
N ALA A 56 0.25 4.88 16.18
CA ALA A 56 -0.95 4.64 15.37
C ALA A 56 -1.98 3.79 16.12
N LYS A 57 -1.58 2.70 16.79
CA LYS A 57 -2.42 1.81 17.62
C LYS A 57 -3.41 0.95 16.82
N GLY A 58 -3.47 1.10 15.50
CA GLY A 58 -4.30 0.30 14.60
C GLY A 58 -3.74 -1.10 14.37
N LEU A 59 -4.30 -1.81 13.41
CA LEU A 59 -3.80 -3.11 12.99
C LEU A 59 -2.64 -2.93 12.01
N ILE A 60 -1.44 -3.33 12.40
CA ILE A 60 -0.31 -3.30 11.46
C ILE A 60 -0.52 -4.38 10.41
N CYS A 61 -0.89 -3.96 9.21
CA CYS A 61 -1.05 -4.81 8.04
C CYS A 61 0.15 -4.71 7.10
N THR A 62 0.28 -5.70 6.20
CA THR A 62 1.38 -5.76 5.23
C THR A 62 0.82 -5.86 3.80
N PRO A 63 0.39 -4.71 3.22
CA PRO A 63 -0.01 -4.65 1.82
C PRO A 63 1.11 -5.10 0.89
N MET A 64 0.78 -5.94 -0.10
CA MET A 64 1.71 -6.44 -1.10
C MET A 64 1.05 -6.66 -2.45
N SER A 65 1.87 -6.74 -3.50
CA SER A 65 1.38 -7.10 -4.83
C SER A 65 0.94 -8.56 -4.89
N GLN A 66 0.10 -8.89 -5.89
CA GLN A 66 -0.32 -10.27 -6.14
C GLN A 66 0.88 -11.20 -6.40
N GLU A 67 1.90 -10.71 -7.11
CA GLU A 67 3.09 -11.51 -7.44
C GLU A 67 3.88 -11.91 -6.19
N ILE A 68 3.97 -11.02 -5.19
CA ILE A 68 4.61 -11.35 -3.90
C ILE A 68 3.76 -12.35 -3.13
N ALA A 69 2.44 -12.14 -3.08
CA ALA A 69 1.52 -13.06 -2.40
C ALA A 69 1.56 -14.46 -3.03
N ASP A 70 1.55 -14.56 -4.36
CA ASP A 70 1.63 -15.83 -5.09
C ASP A 70 2.96 -16.53 -4.81
N ARG A 71 4.08 -15.83 -4.85
CA ARG A 71 5.41 -16.37 -4.54
C ARG A 71 5.49 -16.94 -3.12
N LEU A 72 4.83 -16.29 -2.17
CA LEU A 72 4.81 -16.70 -0.76
C LEU A 72 3.69 -17.71 -0.44
N GLY A 73 2.87 -18.10 -1.43
CA GLY A 73 1.76 -19.03 -1.24
C GLY A 73 0.73 -18.51 -0.24
N LEU A 74 0.40 -17.22 -0.31
CA LEU A 74 -0.57 -16.58 0.58
C LEU A 74 -1.97 -16.61 -0.04
N GLU A 75 -2.84 -17.41 0.55
CA GLU A 75 -4.22 -17.54 0.13
C GLU A 75 -5.12 -16.57 0.90
N GLN A 76 -6.27 -16.22 0.31
CA GLN A 76 -7.28 -15.41 0.99
C GLN A 76 -7.72 -16.06 2.29
N MET A 77 -7.88 -15.26 3.33
CA MET A 77 -8.29 -15.72 4.67
C MET A 77 -9.66 -16.40 4.65
N VAL A 78 -10.55 -15.96 3.77
CA VAL A 78 -11.92 -16.48 3.65
C VAL A 78 -12.27 -16.76 2.19
N LYS A 79 -13.12 -17.77 1.96
CA LYS A 79 -13.61 -18.10 0.61
C LYS A 79 -14.59 -17.07 0.05
N VAL A 80 -15.35 -16.43 0.93
CA VAL A 80 -16.31 -15.36 0.59
C VAL A 80 -15.99 -14.17 1.46
N ASN A 81 -15.50 -13.11 0.83
CA ASN A 81 -15.18 -11.87 1.51
C ASN A 81 -16.47 -11.04 1.67
N THR A 82 -16.84 -10.75 2.91
CA THR A 82 -18.02 -9.94 3.28
C THR A 82 -17.62 -8.62 3.95
N ASP A 83 -16.34 -8.26 3.90
CA ASP A 83 -15.86 -6.98 4.39
C ASP A 83 -16.47 -5.81 3.61
N ASN A 84 -16.83 -4.72 4.29
CA ASN A 84 -17.49 -3.56 3.70
C ASN A 84 -16.70 -2.93 2.53
N HIS A 85 -15.39 -2.97 2.61
CA HIS A 85 -14.47 -2.44 1.59
C HIS A 85 -13.79 -3.54 0.77
N CYS A 86 -14.20 -4.80 0.96
CA CYS A 86 -13.62 -5.97 0.30
C CYS A 86 -12.09 -6.03 0.43
N THR A 87 -11.56 -5.70 1.62
CA THR A 87 -10.12 -5.76 1.91
C THR A 87 -9.65 -7.20 1.83
N ALA A 88 -8.65 -7.45 1.00
CA ALA A 88 -8.20 -8.79 0.66
C ALA A 88 -7.19 -9.33 1.68
N PHE A 89 -7.64 -9.61 2.89
CA PHE A 89 -6.84 -10.28 3.91
C PHE A 89 -6.44 -11.68 3.47
N THR A 90 -5.17 -12.02 3.67
CA THR A 90 -4.70 -13.39 3.60
C THR A 90 -4.63 -14.01 5.00
N VAL A 91 -4.32 -15.30 5.08
CA VAL A 91 -3.94 -15.91 6.35
C VAL A 91 -2.75 -15.17 6.94
N SER A 92 -2.79 -14.86 8.25
CA SER A 92 -1.69 -14.21 8.96
C SER A 92 -0.45 -15.09 9.04
N ILE A 93 0.72 -14.48 9.11
CA ILE A 93 2.01 -15.17 9.03
C ILE A 93 3.01 -14.70 10.08
N ASP A 94 3.98 -15.57 10.40
CA ASP A 94 5.24 -15.26 11.05
C ASP A 94 6.36 -16.00 10.32
N HIS A 95 7.56 -15.41 10.25
CA HIS A 95 8.71 -16.14 9.72
C HIS A 95 9.15 -17.25 10.67
N ALA A 96 9.62 -18.37 10.13
CA ALA A 96 9.99 -19.54 10.93
C ALA A 96 11.11 -19.28 11.95
N ASP A 97 11.98 -18.30 11.68
CA ASP A 97 13.07 -17.91 12.58
C ASP A 97 12.63 -17.05 13.78
N THR A 98 11.36 -16.62 13.82
CA THR A 98 10.82 -15.87 14.97
C THR A 98 10.49 -16.79 16.13
N THR A 99 10.43 -16.25 17.35
CA THR A 99 9.98 -16.99 18.53
C THR A 99 8.46 -16.94 18.67
N THR A 100 7.92 -15.87 19.25
CA THR A 100 6.47 -15.64 19.35
C THR A 100 5.90 -14.89 18.14
N GLY A 101 6.71 -14.11 17.43
CA GLY A 101 6.32 -13.35 16.24
C GLY A 101 5.72 -11.96 16.51
N ILE A 102 5.34 -11.63 17.76
CA ILE A 102 4.56 -10.43 18.09
C ILE A 102 5.40 -9.18 18.35
N SER A 103 6.65 -9.30 18.77
CA SER A 103 7.49 -8.13 19.05
C SER A 103 7.65 -7.24 17.81
N ALA A 104 7.94 -5.95 18.00
CA ALA A 104 8.19 -5.05 16.87
C ALA A 104 9.36 -5.54 16.00
N GLU A 105 10.39 -6.10 16.63
CA GLU A 105 11.52 -6.72 15.95
C GLU A 105 11.09 -7.89 15.06
N GLU A 106 10.32 -8.85 15.61
CA GLU A 106 9.92 -10.06 14.91
C GLU A 106 8.88 -9.78 13.80
N ARG A 107 7.91 -8.88 14.03
CA ARG A 107 7.00 -8.42 12.97
C ARG A 107 7.78 -7.72 11.86
N GLY A 108 8.70 -6.83 12.20
CA GLY A 108 9.58 -6.16 11.24
C GLY A 108 10.44 -7.16 10.45
N TYR A 109 10.99 -8.17 11.13
CA TYR A 109 11.74 -9.25 10.50
C TYR A 109 10.86 -10.01 9.48
N THR A 110 9.67 -10.44 9.88
CA THR A 110 8.73 -11.14 8.99
C THR A 110 8.36 -10.28 7.78
N CYS A 111 8.08 -8.97 7.98
CA CYS A 111 7.76 -8.07 6.87
C CYS A 111 8.94 -7.91 5.88
N ARG A 112 10.18 -7.75 6.38
CA ARG A 112 11.36 -7.70 5.50
C ARG A 112 11.56 -9.00 4.73
N LYS A 113 11.25 -10.14 5.35
CA LYS A 113 11.30 -11.45 4.70
C LYS A 113 10.25 -11.62 3.59
N CYS A 114 9.12 -10.94 3.67
CA CYS A 114 8.15 -10.94 2.56
C CYS A 114 8.74 -10.39 1.25
N VAL A 115 9.70 -9.47 1.32
CA VAL A 115 10.33 -8.88 0.13
C VAL A 115 11.70 -9.49 -0.22
N ASP A 116 12.22 -10.37 0.61
CA ASP A 116 13.43 -11.13 0.32
C ASP A 116 13.11 -12.18 -0.76
N PRO A 117 13.77 -12.14 -1.93
CA PRO A 117 13.51 -13.10 -3.01
C PRO A 117 13.86 -14.55 -2.65
N ALA A 118 14.67 -14.76 -1.62
CA ALA A 118 15.04 -16.09 -1.15
C ALA A 118 13.97 -16.74 -0.27
N THR A 119 13.04 -15.94 0.30
CA THR A 119 11.97 -16.47 1.17
C THR A 119 10.98 -17.32 0.39
N ARG A 120 10.68 -18.49 0.89
CA ARG A 120 9.77 -19.50 0.34
C ARG A 120 8.52 -19.64 1.21
N PRO A 121 7.43 -20.23 0.69
CA PRO A 121 6.23 -20.52 1.48
C PRO A 121 6.49 -21.31 2.77
N GLU A 122 7.48 -22.21 2.76
CA GLU A 122 7.85 -23.07 3.89
C GLU A 122 8.54 -22.32 5.02
N ASP A 123 9.12 -21.15 4.72
CA ASP A 123 9.75 -20.29 5.72
C ASP A 123 8.74 -19.49 6.54
N LEU A 124 7.44 -19.58 6.19
CA LEU A 124 6.36 -18.84 6.83
C LEU A 124 5.43 -19.77 7.63
N ARG A 125 5.31 -19.54 8.93
CA ARG A 125 4.30 -20.17 9.78
C ARG A 125 2.94 -19.52 9.57
N ARG A 126 1.87 -20.28 9.66
CA ARG A 126 0.47 -19.89 9.54
C ARG A 126 -0.36 -20.55 10.64
N PRO A 127 -1.16 -19.81 11.44
CA PRO A 127 -1.27 -18.36 11.48
C PRO A 127 -0.06 -17.69 12.17
N GLY A 128 -0.02 -16.35 12.15
CA GLY A 128 1.01 -15.54 12.79
C GLY A 128 0.50 -14.16 13.18
N HIS A 129 1.41 -13.21 13.39
CA HIS A 129 1.14 -11.87 13.91
C HIS A 129 1.33 -10.75 12.87
N VAL A 130 1.70 -11.09 11.64
CA VAL A 130 1.74 -10.19 10.47
C VAL A 130 0.55 -10.49 9.57
N PHE A 131 -0.18 -9.46 9.13
CA PHE A 131 -1.44 -9.55 8.38
C PHE A 131 -1.24 -9.07 6.94
N PRO A 132 -0.91 -9.97 5.99
CA PRO A 132 -0.76 -9.58 4.60
C PRO A 132 -2.11 -9.21 3.97
N LEU A 133 -2.08 -8.15 3.15
CA LEU A 133 -3.19 -7.71 2.32
C LEU A 133 -2.77 -7.73 0.85
N VAL A 134 -3.61 -8.27 -0.03
CA VAL A 134 -3.29 -8.29 -1.47
C VAL A 134 -3.93 -7.07 -2.15
N ALA A 135 -3.09 -6.19 -2.70
CA ALA A 135 -3.57 -5.03 -3.44
C ALA A 135 -4.26 -5.44 -4.75
N ARG A 136 -5.30 -4.71 -5.13
CA ARG A 136 -5.97 -4.88 -6.42
C ARG A 136 -5.02 -4.53 -7.56
N ARG A 137 -5.04 -5.32 -8.63
CA ARG A 137 -4.36 -4.99 -9.87
C ARG A 137 -4.90 -3.65 -10.39
N GLY A 138 -4.02 -2.74 -10.84
CA GLY A 138 -4.39 -1.38 -11.19
C GLY A 138 -4.35 -0.38 -10.01
N GLY A 139 -4.03 -0.86 -8.80
CA GLY A 139 -3.69 -0.03 -7.64
C GLY A 139 -4.79 0.95 -7.22
N VAL A 140 -4.39 2.15 -6.79
CA VAL A 140 -5.30 3.21 -6.31
C VAL A 140 -6.31 3.68 -7.35
N LEU A 141 -6.09 3.40 -8.64
CA LEU A 141 -7.03 3.75 -9.72
C LEU A 141 -8.23 2.80 -9.79
N VAL A 142 -8.08 1.58 -9.26
CA VAL A 142 -9.15 0.57 -9.20
C VAL A 142 -9.80 0.53 -7.82
N ARG A 143 -9.01 0.65 -6.75
CA ARG A 143 -9.51 0.74 -5.38
C ARG A 143 -8.71 1.79 -4.61
N SER A 144 -9.37 2.87 -4.19
CA SER A 144 -8.77 4.03 -3.51
C SER A 144 -8.51 3.79 -2.02
N GLY A 145 -7.95 2.62 -1.66
CA GLY A 145 -7.68 2.24 -0.27
C GLY A 145 -6.20 2.33 0.10
N HIS A 146 -5.92 2.33 1.42
CA HIS A 146 -4.56 2.36 1.98
C HIS A 146 -3.72 1.15 1.54
N THR A 147 -4.36 -0.02 1.31
CA THR A 147 -3.71 -1.22 0.76
C THR A 147 -3.05 -0.93 -0.59
N GLU A 148 -3.83 -0.40 -1.55
CA GLU A 148 -3.35 -0.06 -2.88
C GLU A 148 -2.37 1.10 -2.85
N ALA A 149 -2.66 2.12 -2.02
CA ALA A 149 -1.77 3.28 -1.86
C ALA A 149 -0.37 2.86 -1.37
N THR A 150 -0.29 1.94 -0.40
CA THR A 150 0.99 1.42 0.11
C THR A 150 1.80 0.75 -0.99
N VAL A 151 1.16 -0.12 -1.78
CA VAL A 151 1.82 -0.89 -2.84
C VAL A 151 2.26 0.02 -3.99
N ASP A 152 1.38 0.95 -4.43
CA ASP A 152 1.71 1.91 -5.49
C ASP A 152 2.84 2.86 -5.08
N LEU A 153 2.82 3.38 -3.85
CA LEU A 153 3.88 4.24 -3.33
C LEU A 153 5.23 3.50 -3.29
N CYS A 154 5.26 2.24 -2.83
CA CYS A 154 6.48 1.43 -2.86
C CYS A 154 6.97 1.21 -4.30
N ARG A 155 6.08 0.84 -5.22
CA ARG A 155 6.39 0.64 -6.65
C ARG A 155 6.94 1.92 -7.29
N LEU A 156 6.27 3.06 -7.11
CA LEU A 156 6.67 4.36 -7.65
C LEU A 156 8.00 4.87 -7.04
N ALA A 157 8.27 4.51 -5.80
CA ALA A 157 9.56 4.77 -5.16
C ALA A 157 10.71 3.89 -5.70
N GLY A 158 10.44 2.90 -6.58
CA GLY A 158 11.42 1.94 -7.07
C GLY A 158 11.80 0.88 -6.04
N LEU A 159 10.96 0.69 -5.02
CA LEU A 159 11.10 -0.31 -3.97
C LEU A 159 10.29 -1.57 -4.32
N GLN A 160 10.46 -2.64 -3.52
CA GLN A 160 9.60 -3.82 -3.67
C GLN A 160 8.13 -3.43 -3.40
N PRO A 161 7.16 -3.89 -4.22
CA PRO A 161 5.74 -3.52 -4.09
C PRO A 161 5.09 -4.19 -2.88
N CYS A 162 5.60 -3.87 -1.70
CA CYS A 162 5.15 -4.34 -0.41
C CYS A 162 5.53 -3.32 0.67
N GLY A 163 4.62 -3.05 1.58
CA GLY A 163 4.85 -2.13 2.69
C GLY A 163 4.06 -2.53 3.93
N LEU A 164 4.06 -1.66 4.93
CA LEU A 164 3.23 -1.73 6.12
C LEU A 164 2.26 -0.56 6.07
N CYS A 165 1.04 -0.78 6.53
CA CYS A 165 0.09 0.28 6.85
C CYS A 165 -0.51 0.04 8.24
N CYS A 166 -0.89 1.11 8.92
CA CYS A 166 -1.48 1.04 10.26
C CYS A 166 -2.36 2.26 10.50
N GLU A 167 -3.61 2.04 10.79
CA GLU A 167 -4.60 3.08 11.06
C GLU A 167 -4.25 3.88 12.32
N ILE A 168 -4.50 5.20 12.29
CA ILE A 168 -4.15 6.10 13.39
C ILE A 168 -5.38 6.39 14.26
N MET A 169 -5.33 5.93 15.50
CA MET A 169 -6.37 6.13 16.50
C MET A 169 -5.99 7.18 17.53
N ARG A 170 -7.01 7.84 18.10
CA ARG A 170 -6.90 8.67 19.31
C ARG A 170 -6.60 7.82 20.55
N ASP A 171 -6.31 8.50 21.67
CA ASP A 171 -6.06 7.81 22.94
C ASP A 171 -7.34 7.19 23.55
N ASP A 172 -8.52 7.68 23.15
CA ASP A 172 -9.82 7.12 23.52
C ASP A 172 -10.25 5.94 22.66
N GLY A 173 -9.44 5.53 21.66
CA GLY A 173 -9.69 4.41 20.75
C GLY A 173 -10.55 4.77 19.53
N THR A 174 -10.97 6.03 19.37
CA THR A 174 -11.66 6.47 18.15
C THR A 174 -10.67 6.87 17.05
N MET A 175 -11.14 6.92 15.80
CA MET A 175 -10.25 7.22 14.66
C MET A 175 -9.91 8.70 14.57
N MET A 176 -8.63 9.05 14.36
CA MET A 176 -8.22 10.41 14.05
C MET A 176 -8.72 10.84 12.67
N ARG A 177 -9.02 12.13 12.53
CA ARG A 177 -9.50 12.74 11.30
C ARG A 177 -8.50 13.76 10.76
N THR A 178 -8.68 14.19 9.52
CA THR A 178 -7.71 15.00 8.76
C THR A 178 -7.04 16.11 9.56
N THR A 179 -7.82 16.94 10.27
CA THR A 179 -7.26 18.08 11.04
C THR A 179 -6.27 17.62 12.11
N GLU A 180 -6.65 16.60 12.90
CA GLU A 180 -5.79 16.04 13.95
C GLU A 180 -4.58 15.29 13.38
N LEU A 181 -4.78 14.61 12.24
CA LEU A 181 -3.69 13.92 11.54
C LEU A 181 -2.61 14.88 11.05
N LEU A 182 -3.00 16.07 10.57
CA LEU A 182 -2.07 17.13 10.17
C LEU A 182 -1.31 17.70 11.38
N GLU A 183 -1.97 17.89 12.51
CA GLU A 183 -1.31 18.30 13.76
C GLU A 183 -0.32 17.24 14.25
N LYS A 184 -0.72 15.96 14.24
CA LYS A 184 0.15 14.85 14.62
C LYS A 184 1.32 14.67 13.68
N ALA A 185 1.12 14.87 12.39
CA ALA A 185 2.20 14.83 11.40
C ALA A 185 3.28 15.87 11.72
N GLN A 186 2.89 17.08 12.10
CA GLN A 186 3.84 18.12 12.53
C GLN A 186 4.58 17.72 13.81
N GLU A 187 3.86 17.19 14.82
CA GLU A 187 4.46 16.69 16.06
C GLU A 187 5.48 15.58 15.80
N TRP A 188 5.17 14.68 14.88
CA TRP A 188 6.01 13.52 14.56
C TRP A 188 7.07 13.79 13.48
N GLY A 189 7.02 14.96 12.84
CA GLY A 189 7.92 15.30 11.72
C GLY A 189 7.70 14.47 10.48
N LEU A 190 6.46 14.04 10.23
CA LEU A 190 6.07 13.19 9.10
C LEU A 190 5.39 14.00 7.99
N LYS A 191 5.54 13.55 6.76
CA LYS A 191 4.83 14.06 5.59
C LYS A 191 3.44 13.44 5.51
N VAL A 192 2.47 14.22 5.01
CA VAL A 192 1.08 13.77 4.80
C VAL A 192 0.73 13.85 3.33
N LEU A 193 0.23 12.74 2.77
CA LEU A 193 -0.22 12.64 1.40
C LEU A 193 -1.69 12.18 1.36
N THR A 194 -2.49 12.74 0.44
CA THR A 194 -3.84 12.22 0.18
C THR A 194 -3.81 11.13 -0.88
N ILE A 195 -4.63 10.10 -0.74
CA ILE A 195 -4.79 9.06 -1.78
C ILE A 195 -5.30 9.67 -3.09
N GLN A 196 -6.10 10.73 -3.03
CA GLN A 196 -6.54 11.47 -4.22
C GLN A 196 -5.35 12.07 -5.01
N ALA A 197 -4.38 12.69 -4.32
CA ALA A 197 -3.19 13.22 -4.99
C ALA A 197 -2.36 12.10 -5.64
N LEU A 198 -2.27 10.93 -4.98
CA LEU A 198 -1.63 9.74 -5.56
C LEU A 198 -2.36 9.23 -6.79
N GLN A 199 -3.70 9.17 -6.78
CA GLN A 199 -4.50 8.80 -7.96
C GLN A 199 -4.26 9.75 -9.13
N ASP A 200 -4.24 11.07 -8.87
CA ASP A 200 -4.00 12.07 -9.91
C ASP A 200 -2.57 11.99 -10.47
N TYR A 201 -1.62 11.60 -9.63
CA TYR A 201 -0.26 11.31 -10.06
C TYR A 201 -0.21 10.06 -10.95
N CYS A 202 -0.80 8.94 -10.53
CA CYS A 202 -0.84 7.70 -11.31
C CYS A 202 -1.52 7.91 -12.68
N ARG A 203 -2.64 8.62 -12.75
CA ARG A 203 -3.31 8.93 -14.03
C ARG A 203 -2.40 9.68 -15.01
N ARG A 204 -1.47 10.49 -14.53
CA ARG A 204 -0.56 11.28 -15.38
C ARG A 204 0.73 10.53 -15.75
N HIS A 205 1.20 9.64 -14.92
CA HIS A 205 2.54 9.04 -15.05
C HIS A 205 2.53 7.55 -15.39
N ASP A 206 1.48 6.82 -15.05
CA ASP A 206 1.36 5.40 -15.39
C ASP A 206 0.69 5.23 -16.77
N LYS A 207 1.21 4.26 -17.54
CA LYS A 207 0.62 3.88 -18.83
C LYS A 207 -0.38 2.74 -18.57
N HIS A 208 -1.66 3.07 -18.59
CA HIS A 208 -2.76 2.13 -18.36
C HIS A 208 -3.34 1.55 -19.65
N VAL A 209 -2.63 1.71 -20.76
CA VAL A 209 -3.05 1.17 -22.06
C VAL A 209 -1.88 0.52 -22.77
N VAL A 210 -2.11 -0.68 -23.26
CA VAL A 210 -1.16 -1.43 -24.09
C VAL A 210 -1.72 -1.55 -25.51
N ARG A 211 -0.88 -1.26 -26.52
CA ARG A 211 -1.27 -1.45 -27.91
C ARG A 211 -1.28 -2.93 -28.22
N GLU A 212 -2.46 -3.50 -28.48
CA GLU A 212 -2.64 -4.93 -28.70
C GLU A 212 -2.70 -5.28 -30.19
N ALA A 213 -3.26 -4.40 -31.02
CA ALA A 213 -3.44 -4.69 -32.45
C ALA A 213 -3.16 -3.48 -33.35
N VAL A 214 -2.71 -3.75 -34.56
CA VAL A 214 -2.63 -2.78 -35.64
C VAL A 214 -3.21 -3.40 -36.91
N ALA A 215 -4.22 -2.77 -37.51
CA ALA A 215 -4.81 -3.21 -38.75
C ALA A 215 -4.73 -2.13 -39.84
N LYS A 216 -4.55 -2.54 -41.08
CA LYS A 216 -4.71 -1.65 -42.24
C LYS A 216 -6.20 -1.51 -42.51
N MET A 217 -6.63 -0.27 -42.73
CA MET A 217 -8.01 0.07 -43.07
C MET A 217 -8.03 0.89 -44.37
N PRO A 218 -8.01 0.25 -45.55
CA PRO A 218 -8.21 0.97 -46.83
C PRO A 218 -9.63 1.50 -46.86
N THR A 219 -9.80 2.77 -47.24
CA THR A 219 -11.09 3.41 -47.40
C THR A 219 -11.15 4.18 -48.73
N ARG A 220 -12.34 4.60 -49.15
CA ARG A 220 -12.51 5.47 -50.36
C ARG A 220 -11.84 6.84 -50.21
N TYR A 221 -11.38 7.21 -49.01
CA TYR A 221 -10.73 8.50 -48.73
C TYR A 221 -9.19 8.35 -48.59
N GLY A 222 -8.66 7.12 -48.67
CA GLY A 222 -7.24 6.83 -48.55
C GLY A 222 -6.97 5.63 -47.62
N ASP A 223 -5.69 5.31 -47.45
CA ASP A 223 -5.21 4.23 -46.62
C ASP A 223 -4.99 4.71 -45.19
N PHE A 224 -5.71 4.09 -44.23
CA PHE A 224 -5.58 4.34 -42.81
C PHE A 224 -5.02 3.13 -42.08
N ARG A 225 -4.59 3.36 -40.85
CA ARG A 225 -4.26 2.28 -39.88
C ARG A 225 -5.10 2.47 -38.62
N ILE A 226 -5.69 1.39 -38.13
CA ILE A 226 -6.35 1.35 -36.83
C ILE A 226 -5.37 0.79 -35.82
N TYR A 227 -5.26 1.44 -34.68
CA TYR A 227 -4.49 0.99 -33.52
C TYR A 227 -5.48 0.62 -32.41
N GLY A 228 -5.53 -0.65 -32.04
CA GLY A 228 -6.31 -1.15 -30.90
C GLY A 228 -5.48 -1.08 -29.64
N TYR A 229 -6.07 -0.52 -28.58
CA TYR A 229 -5.47 -0.46 -27.24
C TYR A 229 -6.38 -1.13 -26.24
N VAL A 230 -5.80 -1.85 -25.28
CA VAL A 230 -6.50 -2.45 -24.15
C VAL A 230 -6.04 -1.78 -22.87
N SER A 231 -7.00 -1.52 -21.96
CA SER A 231 -6.70 -1.01 -20.62
C SER A 231 -6.27 -2.18 -19.72
N ASP A 232 -5.24 -1.98 -18.90
CA ASP A 232 -4.81 -2.91 -17.86
C ASP A 232 -5.52 -2.66 -16.51
N LEU A 233 -6.47 -1.69 -16.48
CA LEU A 233 -7.28 -1.34 -15.31
C LEU A 233 -8.61 -2.11 -15.23
N THR A 234 -8.89 -3.01 -16.19
CA THR A 234 -10.16 -3.76 -16.26
C THR A 234 -9.95 -5.26 -16.15
#